data_770227ccd4fd3611bd64312d8082b722
#
_entry.id   770227ccd4fd3611bd64312d8082b722
#
_cell.length_a   1.000
_cell.length_b   1.000
_cell.length_c   1.000
_cell.angle_alpha   90.00
_cell.angle_beta   90.00
_cell.angle_gamma   90.00
#
_symmetry.space_group_name_H-M   'P 1'
#
loop_
_entity.id
_entity.type
_entity.pdbx_description
1 polymer ?
#
loop_
_entity_poly.entity_id
_entity_poly.type
_entity_poly.pdbx_seq_one_letter_code
_entity_poly.pdbx_strand_id
1 'polypeptide(L)'
;MNKKSDLKILKFPSNIAQLERQVEAILFAAEEPLDIESIQEKIKTRTDISKILSSLEKQYKNRGINLVCIAKRWSFRTASNLSKFM
;
A
#
# COMPACT_ATOMS: atom_id res chain seq x y z
N MET A 1 4.36 -32.31 6.57
CA MET A 1 4.41 -31.81 6.40
C MET A 1 5.00 -31.11 5.73
N ASN A 2 5.40 -30.94 5.25
CA ASN A 2 6.05 -30.31 4.59
C ASN A 2 5.51 -29.20 4.21
N LYS A 3 4.61 -28.98 4.35
CA LYS A 3 4.08 -27.83 4.12
C LYS A 3 4.85 -26.76 4.60
N LYS A 4 5.55 -26.85 5.59
CA LYS A 4 6.31 -25.79 6.05
C LYS A 4 7.32 -25.39 5.11
N SER A 5 8.03 -26.23 4.53
CA SER A 5 9.06 -25.83 3.61
C SER A 5 8.50 -25.21 2.40
N ASP A 6 7.40 -25.69 1.96
CA ASP A 6 6.78 -25.08 0.82
C ASP A 6 6.45 -23.67 1.08
N LEU A 7 5.99 -23.38 2.24
CA LEU A 7 5.67 -22.04 2.59
C LEU A 7 6.88 -21.15 2.56
N LYS A 8 8.02 -21.66 2.95
CA LYS A 8 9.18 -20.84 2.90
C LYS A 8 9.53 -20.45 1.52
N ILE A 9 9.49 -21.33 0.61
CA ILE A 9 9.81 -21.02 -0.75
C ILE A 9 8.89 -20.00 -1.31
N LEU A 10 7.65 -20.11 -1.01
CA LEU A 10 6.67 -19.21 -1.56
C LEU A 10 6.67 -17.88 -0.85
N LYS A 11 7.34 -17.81 0.27
CA LYS A 11 7.28 -16.63 1.04
C LYS A 11 7.79 -15.39 0.42
N PHE A 12 8.86 -15.45 -0.34
CA PHE A 12 9.42 -14.24 -0.83
C PHE A 12 8.50 -13.42 -1.69
N PRO A 13 7.99 -13.93 -2.77
CA PRO A 13 7.07 -13.10 -3.57
C PRO A 13 5.81 -12.83 -2.79
N SER A 14 5.39 -13.78 -1.97
CA SER A 14 4.20 -13.58 -1.20
C SER A 14 4.38 -12.49 -0.18
N ASN A 15 5.55 -12.40 0.40
CA ASN A 15 5.78 -11.36 1.39
C ASN A 15 5.62 -9.98 0.82
N ILE A 16 6.15 -9.75 -0.36
CA ILE A 16 6.02 -8.43 -0.96
C ILE A 16 4.56 -8.15 -1.29
N ALA A 17 3.87 -9.11 -1.86
CA ALA A 17 2.47 -8.92 -2.19
C ALA A 17 1.63 -8.69 -0.94
N GLN A 18 1.93 -9.40 0.12
CA GLN A 18 1.22 -9.23 1.36
C GLN A 18 1.48 -7.87 1.97
N LEU A 19 2.72 -7.41 1.90
CA LEU A 19 3.04 -6.10 2.43
C LEU A 19 2.33 -5.02 1.65
N GLU A 20 2.25 -5.17 0.34
CA GLU A 20 1.49 -4.20 -0.47
C GLU A 20 0.03 -4.19 -0.05
N ARG A 21 -0.54 -5.36 0.19
CA ARG A 21 -1.93 -5.42 0.63
C ARG A 21 -2.12 -4.82 2.00
N GLN A 22 -1.15 -5.01 2.87
CA GLN A 22 -1.24 -4.44 4.20
C GLN A 22 -1.18 -2.92 4.14
N VAL A 23 -0.27 -2.38 3.35
CA VAL A 23 -0.16 -0.93 3.22
C VAL A 23 -1.43 -0.39 2.59
N GLU A 24 -1.93 -1.06 1.56
CA GLU A 24 -3.14 -0.64 0.91
C GLU A 24 -4.31 -0.60 1.89
N ALA A 25 -4.45 -1.65 2.68
CA ALA A 25 -5.54 -1.72 3.64
C ALA A 25 -5.41 -0.65 4.72
N ILE A 26 -4.20 -0.40 5.16
CA ILE A 26 -3.96 0.63 6.16
C ILE A 26 -4.38 1.99 5.63
N LEU A 27 -4.02 2.27 4.38
CA LEU A 27 -4.36 3.56 3.80
C LEU A 27 -5.85 3.70 3.54
N PHE A 28 -6.50 2.62 3.12
CA PHE A 28 -7.94 2.67 2.91
C PHE A 28 -8.70 2.87 4.22
N ALA A 29 -8.21 2.28 5.29
CA ALA A 29 -8.89 2.38 6.57
C ALA A 29 -8.55 3.68 7.31
N ALA A 30 -7.54 4.39 6.88
CA ALA A 30 -7.11 5.58 7.59
C ALA A 30 -8.08 6.73 7.36
N GLU A 31 -8.39 7.43 8.42
CA GLU A 31 -9.30 8.58 8.30
C GLU A 31 -8.58 9.80 7.82
N GLU A 32 -7.28 9.82 7.89
CA GLU A 32 -6.51 10.95 7.40
C GLU A 32 -5.23 10.44 6.77
N PRO A 33 -4.58 11.27 5.96
CA PRO A 33 -3.36 10.84 5.30
C PRO A 33 -2.29 10.43 6.29
N LEU A 34 -1.47 9.47 5.91
CA LEU A 34 -0.45 8.92 6.79
C LEU A 34 0.94 9.12 6.19
N ASP A 35 1.90 9.42 7.05
CA ASP A 35 3.28 9.49 6.58
C ASP A 35 3.89 8.10 6.67
N ILE A 36 5.10 7.99 6.14
CA ILE A 36 5.77 6.68 6.06
C ILE A 36 6.01 6.10 7.44
N GLU A 37 6.35 6.93 8.39
CA GLU A 37 6.62 6.42 9.73
C GLU A 37 5.38 5.83 10.37
N SER A 38 4.26 6.49 10.20
CA SER A 38 3.00 5.97 10.74
C SER A 38 2.63 4.65 10.10
N ILE A 39 2.85 4.54 8.79
CA ILE A 39 2.57 3.29 8.11
C ILE A 39 3.49 2.19 8.64
N GLN A 40 4.77 2.51 8.80
CA GLN A 40 5.74 1.53 9.27
C GLN A 40 5.39 1.03 10.67
N GLU A 41 4.87 1.90 11.50
CA GLU A 41 4.48 1.50 12.85
C GLU A 41 3.37 0.47 12.84
N LYS A 42 2.51 0.52 11.86
CA LYS A 42 1.40 -0.42 11.79
C LYS A 42 1.81 -1.74 11.15
N ILE A 43 2.96 -1.78 10.53
CA ILE A 43 3.47 -2.98 9.92
C ILE A 43 4.63 -3.48 10.73
N LYS A 44 4.54 -4.71 11.20
CA LYS A 44 5.59 -5.22 12.07
C LYS A 44 6.86 -5.58 11.34
N THR A 45 6.76 -5.82 10.06
CA THR A 45 7.91 -6.21 9.28
C THR A 45 8.65 -4.98 8.78
N ARG A 46 9.94 -4.94 9.01
CA ARG A 46 10.73 -3.85 8.49
C ARG A 46 10.82 -3.97 6.99
N THR A 47 10.51 -2.92 6.28
CA THR A 47 10.49 -2.96 4.84
C THR A 47 10.62 -1.56 4.28
N ASP A 48 10.89 -1.46 2.99
CA ASP A 48 11.00 -0.17 2.33
C ASP A 48 9.61 0.30 1.94
N ILE A 49 8.99 1.04 2.83
CA ILE A 49 7.63 1.53 2.62
C ILE A 49 7.55 2.42 1.39
N SER A 50 8.58 3.21 1.14
CA SER A 50 8.60 4.06 -0.04
C SER A 50 8.44 3.28 -1.32
N LYS A 51 9.11 2.17 -1.42
CA LYS A 51 9.00 1.35 -2.61
C LYS A 51 7.61 0.77 -2.76
N ILE A 52 7.04 0.35 -1.65
CA ILE A 52 5.69 -0.20 -1.68
C ILE A 52 4.70 0.86 -2.10
N LEU A 53 4.85 2.07 -1.58
CA LEU A 53 3.96 3.15 -1.94
C LEU A 53 4.09 3.52 -3.42
N SER A 54 5.31 3.52 -3.94
CA SER A 54 5.51 3.79 -5.36
C SER A 54 4.83 2.74 -6.22
N SER A 55 4.94 1.50 -5.80
CA SER A 55 4.30 0.42 -6.53
C SER A 55 2.78 0.56 -6.52
N LEU A 56 2.21 0.88 -5.36
CA LEU A 56 0.78 1.08 -5.26
C LEU A 56 0.33 2.29 -6.07
N GLU A 57 1.12 3.35 -6.05
CA GLU A 57 0.79 4.53 -6.82
C GLU A 57 0.68 4.19 -8.29
N LYS A 58 1.59 3.39 -8.80
CA LYS A 58 1.54 2.98 -10.19
C LYS A 58 0.36 2.08 -10.49
N GLN A 59 0.05 1.20 -9.57
CA GLN A 59 -1.06 0.27 -9.77
C GLN A 59 -2.39 0.99 -9.86
N TYR A 60 -2.52 2.12 -9.16
CA TYR A 60 -3.78 2.85 -9.14
C TYR A 60 -3.82 4.04 -10.08
N LYS A 61 -2.78 4.20 -10.87
CA LYS A 61 -2.64 5.40 -11.67
C LYS A 61 -3.82 5.67 -12.61
N ASN A 62 -4.31 4.65 -13.25
CA ASN A 62 -5.39 4.83 -14.21
C ASN A 62 -6.73 4.32 -13.71
N ARG A 63 -6.89 4.30 -12.40
CA ARG A 63 -8.14 3.83 -11.82
C ARG A 63 -8.95 5.00 -11.31
N GLY A 64 -10.17 4.71 -10.86
CA GLY A 64 -11.04 5.74 -10.31
C GLY A 64 -10.56 6.29 -8.99
N ILE A 65 -9.64 5.57 -8.34
CA ILE A 65 -9.03 6.01 -7.10
C ILE A 65 -7.54 6.06 -7.33
N ASN A 66 -6.90 7.10 -6.86
CA ASN A 66 -5.46 7.25 -6.99
C ASN A 66 -4.81 7.37 -5.62
N LEU A 67 -3.59 6.89 -5.54
CA LEU A 67 -2.81 7.07 -4.33
C LEU A 67 -1.99 8.34 -4.53
N VAL A 68 -2.12 9.29 -3.62
CA VAL A 68 -1.45 10.57 -3.75
C VAL A 68 -0.63 10.87 -2.49
N CYS A 69 0.40 11.67 -2.68
CA CYS A 69 1.27 12.08 -1.59
C CYS A 69 1.26 13.60 -1.53
N ILE A 70 0.77 14.14 -0.44
CA ILE A 70 0.73 15.58 -0.26
C ILE A 70 1.36 15.90 1.08
N ALA A 71 2.35 16.76 1.09
CA ALA A 71 3.06 17.13 2.30
C ALA A 71 3.60 15.90 3.02
N LYS A 72 4.15 14.97 2.26
CA LYS A 72 4.77 13.74 2.75
C LYS A 72 3.78 12.79 3.40
N ARG A 73 2.49 12.97 3.16
CA ARG A 73 1.48 12.06 3.66
C ARG A 73 0.72 11.46 2.50
N TRP A 74 0.38 10.20 2.67
CA TRP A 74 -0.22 9.43 1.59
C TRP A 74 -1.68 9.14 1.89
N SER A 75 -2.49 9.20 0.86
CA SER A 75 -3.90 8.84 1.00
C SER A 75 -4.47 8.47 -0.35
N PHE A 76 -5.59 7.74 -0.33
CA PHE A 76 -6.31 7.44 -1.55
C PHE A 76 -7.35 8.52 -1.78
N ARG A 77 -7.48 8.94 -3.02
CA ARG A 77 -8.46 9.96 -3.38
C ARG A 77 -9.08 9.59 -4.72
N THR A 78 -10.29 10.06 -4.97
CA THR A 78 -10.89 9.85 -6.27
C THR A 78 -10.06 10.57 -7.32
N ALA A 79 -10.01 9.99 -8.50
CA ALA A 79 -9.25 10.58 -9.59
C ALA A 79 -9.85 11.92 -9.94
N SER A 80 -8.99 12.90 -10.22
CA SER A 80 -9.48 14.25 -10.44
C SER A 80 -10.41 14.35 -11.63
N ASN A 81 -10.21 13.53 -12.65
CA ASN A 81 -11.10 13.58 -13.80
C ASN A 81 -12.48 13.03 -13.49
N LEU A 82 -12.61 12.24 -12.41
CA LEU A 82 -13.90 11.74 -12.01
C LEU A 82 -14.59 12.63 -11.00
N SER A 83 -13.82 13.36 -10.22
CA SER A 83 -14.40 14.17 -9.18
C SER A 83 -15.32 15.25 -9.76
N LYS A 84 -15.17 15.55 -11.04
CA LYS A 84 -16.05 16.51 -11.66
C LYS A 84 -17.48 16.03 -11.74
N PHE A 85 -17.69 14.74 -11.69
CA PHE A 85 -19.03 14.19 -11.82
C PHE A 85 -19.64 13.86 -10.47
N MET A 86 -18.95 14.17 -9.43
CA MET A 86 -19.47 13.91 -8.12
C MET A 86 -19.87 15.21 -7.47
#